data_2dfeaf36e504f0735d50838826d245f1
#
_entry.id   2dfeaf36e504f0735d50838826d245f1
#
_cell.length_a   1.000
_cell.length_b   1.000
_cell.length_c   1.000
_cell.angle_alpha   90.00
_cell.angle_beta   90.00
_cell.angle_gamma   90.00
#
_symmetry.space_group_name_H-M   'P 1'
#
loop_
_entity.id
_entity.type
_entity.pdbx_description
1 polymer ?
#
loop_
_entity_poly.entity_id
_entity_poly.type
_entity_poly.pdbx_seq_one_letter_code
_entity_poly.pdbx_strand_id
1 'polypeptide(L)'
;MKHEEGTFTGARGLSIYYQHWLPDDAAKALVVLVHGAGEHSGRYRQLAETFTARGYLVAALDHPNHGKSAGRYGHVDRFDDFLQTLGIFHRRVTEAYPDLP
;
A
#
# COMPACT_ATOMS: atom_id res chain seq x y z
N MET A 1 7.32 -3.63 16.43
CA MET A 1 6.78 -3.33 15.09
C MET A 1 7.68 -3.92 14.03
N LYS A 2 7.09 -4.56 13.05
CA LYS A 2 7.81 -5.13 11.92
C LYS A 2 7.42 -4.37 10.65
N HIS A 3 8.41 -4.05 9.81
CA HIS A 3 8.19 -3.39 8.52
C HIS A 3 8.56 -4.36 7.41
N GLU A 4 7.66 -4.50 6.44
CA GLU A 4 7.89 -5.30 5.25
C GLU A 4 7.67 -4.44 4.02
N GLU A 5 8.40 -4.73 2.95
CA GLU A 5 8.22 -4.01 1.68
C GLU A 5 8.53 -4.93 0.52
N GLY A 6 8.02 -4.57 -0.65
CA GLY A 6 8.25 -5.36 -1.85
C GLY A 6 7.57 -4.73 -3.04
N THR A 7 7.42 -5.51 -4.09
CA THR A 7 6.74 -5.07 -5.30
C THR A 7 5.76 -6.13 -5.77
N PHE A 8 4.77 -5.69 -6.54
CA PHE A 8 3.85 -6.58 -7.24
C PHE A 8 3.54 -5.99 -8.62
N THR A 9 2.96 -6.80 -9.49
CA THR A 9 2.60 -6.34 -10.83
C THR A 9 1.20 -5.74 -10.81
N GLY A 10 1.12 -4.44 -11.13
CA GLY A 10 -0.12 -3.69 -11.22
C GLY A 10 -0.65 -3.61 -12.64
N ALA A 11 -1.46 -2.59 -12.90
CA ALA A 11 -2.05 -2.35 -14.21
C ALA A 11 -0.98 -2.26 -15.30
N ARG A 12 -1.26 -2.80 -16.45
CA ARG A 12 -0.39 -2.78 -17.64
C ARG A 12 1.03 -3.31 -17.37
N GLY A 13 1.17 -4.24 -16.42
CA GLY A 13 2.45 -4.83 -16.11
C GLY A 13 3.41 -3.93 -15.32
N LEU A 14 2.96 -2.81 -14.79
CA LEU A 14 3.81 -1.90 -14.03
C LEU A 14 4.23 -2.52 -12.69
N SER A 15 5.50 -2.35 -12.33
CA SER A 15 6.00 -2.77 -11.02
C SER A 15 5.57 -1.76 -9.96
N ILE A 16 4.84 -2.22 -8.98
CA ILE A 16 4.25 -1.37 -7.95
C ILE A 16 4.88 -1.65 -6.61
N TYR A 17 5.37 -0.60 -5.94
CA TYR A 17 5.95 -0.70 -4.61
C TYR A 17 4.86 -0.73 -3.56
N TYR A 18 5.04 -1.58 -2.53
CA TYR A 18 4.17 -1.60 -1.37
C TYR A 18 4.97 -1.74 -0.09
N GLN A 19 4.36 -1.37 1.03
CA GLN A 19 4.94 -1.59 2.33
C GLN A 19 3.85 -1.90 3.37
N HIS A 20 4.23 -2.70 4.36
CA HIS A 20 3.36 -3.06 5.47
C HIS A 20 4.05 -2.72 6.79
N TRP A 21 3.27 -2.25 7.74
CA TRP A 21 3.71 -2.09 9.13
C TRP A 21 2.86 -3.03 9.97
N LEU A 22 3.52 -3.94 10.68
CA LEU A 22 2.85 -4.98 11.44
C LEU A 22 3.04 -4.74 12.94
N PRO A 23 1.98 -4.88 13.76
CA PRO A 23 2.11 -4.78 15.21
C PRO A 23 2.89 -5.97 15.75
N ASP A 24 3.45 -5.84 16.97
CA ASP A 24 4.20 -6.92 17.62
C ASP A 24 3.30 -8.10 17.98
N ASP A 25 2.07 -7.81 18.41
CA ASP A 25 1.08 -8.82 18.73
C ASP A 25 0.13 -9.05 17.56
N ALA A 26 -0.83 -9.96 17.71
CA ALA A 26 -1.82 -10.22 16.68
C ALA A 26 -2.60 -8.95 16.33
N ALA A 27 -2.74 -8.67 15.04
CA ALA A 27 -3.42 -7.47 14.58
C ALA A 27 -4.92 -7.53 14.84
N LYS A 28 -5.51 -6.39 15.20
CA LYS A 28 -6.95 -6.26 15.44
C LYS A 28 -7.73 -6.11 14.14
N ALA A 29 -7.15 -5.38 13.19
CA ALA A 29 -7.78 -5.09 11.91
C ALA A 29 -6.71 -4.64 10.92
N LEU A 30 -7.10 -4.60 9.65
CA LEU A 30 -6.26 -4.17 8.54
C LEU A 30 -6.67 -2.77 8.10
N VAL A 31 -5.68 -1.88 7.99
CA VAL A 31 -5.87 -0.53 7.45
C VAL A 31 -5.14 -0.47 6.12
N VAL A 32 -5.86 -0.19 5.05
CA VAL A 32 -5.25 0.06 3.74
C VAL A 32 -5.13 1.57 3.56
N LEU A 33 -3.89 2.04 3.43
CA LEU A 33 -3.60 3.45 3.32
C LEU A 33 -3.31 3.80 1.86
N VAL A 34 -4.09 4.74 1.32
CA VAL A 34 -4.00 5.16 -0.08
C VAL A 34 -3.60 6.63 -0.11
N HIS A 35 -2.41 6.91 -0.66
CA HIS A 35 -1.90 8.28 -0.72
C HIS A 35 -2.59 9.11 -1.81
N GLY A 36 -2.49 10.43 -1.69
CA GLY A 36 -3.04 11.35 -2.67
C GLY A 36 -2.14 11.56 -3.88
N ALA A 37 -2.67 12.26 -4.89
CA ALA A 37 -1.93 12.57 -6.10
C ALA A 37 -0.68 13.39 -5.77
N GLY A 38 0.45 13.02 -6.39
CA GLY A 38 1.72 13.69 -6.18
C GLY A 38 2.43 13.30 -4.90
N GLU A 39 1.87 12.37 -4.13
CA GLU A 39 2.46 11.90 -2.88
C GLU A 39 3.10 10.51 -3.06
N HIS A 40 3.36 9.82 -1.94
CA HIS A 40 3.81 8.43 -1.91
C HIS A 40 3.57 7.88 -0.49
N SER A 41 3.60 6.55 -0.35
CA SER A 41 3.28 5.89 0.91
C SER A 41 4.27 6.24 2.04
N GLY A 42 5.51 6.50 1.71
CA GLY A 42 6.53 6.83 2.71
C GLY A 42 6.22 8.10 3.49
N ARG A 43 5.42 8.99 2.92
CA ARG A 43 4.99 10.22 3.57
C ARG A 43 4.11 9.96 4.79
N TYR A 44 3.48 8.79 4.85
CA TYR A 44 2.54 8.43 5.92
C TYR A 44 3.15 7.47 6.95
N ARG A 45 4.46 7.34 6.97
CA ARG A 45 5.15 6.44 7.90
C ARG A 45 4.77 6.70 9.36
N GLN A 46 4.77 7.96 9.76
CA GLN A 46 4.46 8.32 11.14
C GLN A 46 3.03 7.95 11.51
N LEU A 47 2.09 8.19 10.61
CA LEU A 47 0.70 7.80 10.80
C LEU A 47 0.57 6.28 10.91
N ALA A 48 1.26 5.55 10.01
CA ALA A 48 1.25 4.10 10.03
C ALA A 48 1.82 3.55 11.34
N GLU A 49 2.91 4.12 11.83
CA GLU A 49 3.49 3.71 13.11
C GLU A 49 2.53 3.95 14.27
N THR A 50 1.78 5.06 14.24
CA THR A 50 0.77 5.35 15.25
C THR A 50 -0.35 4.31 15.27
N PHE A 51 -0.85 3.92 14.10
CA PHE A 51 -1.86 2.87 14.00
C PHE A 51 -1.30 1.52 14.46
N THR A 52 -0.07 1.20 14.04
CA THR A 52 0.56 -0.07 14.39
C THR A 52 0.77 -0.18 15.90
N ALA A 53 1.16 0.92 16.56
CA ALA A 53 1.30 0.94 18.02
C ALA A 53 -0.02 0.65 18.73
N ARG A 54 -1.15 0.86 18.07
CA ARG A 54 -2.49 0.58 18.61
C ARG A 54 -3.03 -0.78 18.18
N GLY A 55 -2.21 -1.59 17.53
CA GLY A 55 -2.57 -2.96 17.20
C GLY A 55 -3.15 -3.18 15.81
N TYR A 56 -3.04 -2.20 14.91
CA TYR A 56 -3.50 -2.35 13.53
C TYR A 56 -2.37 -2.71 12.60
N LEU A 57 -2.66 -3.54 11.62
CA LEU A 57 -1.75 -3.79 10.51
C LEU A 57 -2.04 -2.74 9.43
N VAL A 58 -1.01 -2.03 9.00
CA VAL A 58 -1.17 -1.00 7.95
C VAL A 58 -0.49 -1.48 6.68
N ALA A 59 -1.24 -1.47 5.58
CA ALA A 59 -0.73 -1.81 4.26
C ALA A 59 -0.88 -0.61 3.34
N ALA A 60 0.18 -0.24 2.63
CA ALA A 60 0.20 0.91 1.74
C ALA A 60 0.92 0.59 0.45
N LEU A 61 0.51 1.23 -0.65
CA LEU A 61 1.18 1.12 -1.94
C LEU A 61 1.58 2.51 -2.40
N ASP A 62 2.51 2.56 -3.35
CA ASP A 62 2.73 3.75 -4.16
C ASP A 62 1.96 3.57 -5.47
N HIS A 63 1.09 4.53 -5.79
CA HIS A 63 0.33 4.49 -7.04
C HIS A 63 1.25 4.38 -8.26
N PRO A 64 0.75 3.89 -9.41
CA PRO A 64 1.53 3.97 -10.64
C PRO A 64 2.07 5.39 -10.87
N ASN A 65 3.31 5.50 -11.33
CA ASN A 65 3.98 6.78 -11.62
C ASN A 65 4.24 7.64 -10.38
N HIS A 66 4.24 7.05 -9.18
CA HIS A 66 4.49 7.76 -7.92
C HIS A 66 5.52 7.01 -7.07
N GLY A 67 6.24 7.75 -6.24
CA GLY A 67 7.17 7.19 -5.27
C GLY A 67 8.14 6.19 -5.89
N LYS A 68 8.16 4.97 -5.35
CA LYS A 68 9.04 3.89 -5.80
C LYS A 68 8.40 2.97 -6.83
N SER A 69 7.16 3.24 -7.22
CA SER A 69 6.49 2.47 -8.28
C SER A 69 6.98 2.89 -9.66
N ALA A 70 6.87 1.97 -10.62
CA ALA A 70 7.30 2.20 -11.98
C ALA A 70 6.44 3.24 -12.67
N GLY A 71 6.95 3.78 -13.77
CA GLY A 71 6.27 4.72 -14.60
C GLY A 71 6.89 6.11 -14.51
N ARG A 72 6.25 7.07 -15.16
CA ARG A 72 6.72 8.43 -15.27
C ARG A 72 6.21 9.24 -14.08
N TYR A 73 7.11 9.71 -13.24
CA TYR A 73 6.77 10.34 -11.98
C TYR A 73 5.69 11.42 -12.13
N GLY A 74 4.63 11.28 -11.31
CA GLY A 74 3.55 12.25 -11.26
C GLY A 74 2.64 12.28 -12.48
N HIS A 75 2.91 11.43 -13.49
CA HIS A 75 2.11 11.39 -14.68
C HIS A 75 0.89 10.48 -14.48
N VAL A 76 -0.24 10.86 -15.07
CA VAL A 76 -1.45 10.05 -15.04
C VAL A 76 -1.84 9.77 -16.49
N ASP A 77 -1.46 8.60 -17.00
CA ASP A 77 -1.86 8.18 -18.34
C ASP A 77 -3.35 7.87 -18.39
N ARG A 78 -3.82 7.09 -17.42
CA ARG A 78 -5.21 6.68 -17.32
C ARG A 78 -5.56 6.53 -15.84
N PHE A 79 -6.60 7.22 -15.42
CA PHE A 79 -7.06 7.10 -14.03
C PHE A 79 -7.42 5.65 -13.68
N ASP A 80 -7.95 4.91 -14.66
CA ASP A 80 -8.29 3.49 -14.48
C ASP A 80 -7.10 2.64 -14.05
N ASP A 81 -5.87 3.01 -14.43
CA ASP A 81 -4.67 2.31 -13.99
C ASP A 81 -4.53 2.34 -12.46
N PHE A 82 -4.89 3.47 -11.85
CA PHE A 82 -4.87 3.61 -10.40
C PHE A 82 -5.91 2.70 -9.76
N LEU A 83 -7.11 2.68 -10.31
CA LEU A 83 -8.20 1.84 -9.79
C LEU A 83 -7.90 0.36 -9.93
N GLN A 84 -7.39 -0.07 -11.08
CA GLN A 84 -7.00 -1.46 -11.29
C GLN A 84 -5.89 -1.88 -10.34
N THR A 85 -4.86 -1.05 -10.22
CA THR A 85 -3.72 -1.33 -9.35
C THR A 85 -4.17 -1.42 -7.89
N LEU A 86 -5.00 -0.50 -7.45
CA LEU A 86 -5.53 -0.51 -6.09
C LEU A 86 -6.38 -1.76 -5.83
N GLY A 87 -7.18 -2.17 -6.80
CA GLY A 87 -7.98 -3.40 -6.70
C GLY A 87 -7.12 -4.64 -6.56
N ILE A 88 -6.03 -4.73 -7.33
CA ILE A 88 -5.08 -5.82 -7.23
C ILE A 88 -4.43 -5.83 -5.84
N PHE A 89 -4.00 -4.67 -5.37
CA PHE A 89 -3.37 -4.54 -4.05
C PHE A 89 -4.33 -4.95 -2.94
N HIS A 90 -5.55 -4.45 -2.98
CA HIS A 90 -6.58 -4.79 -1.99
C HIS A 90 -6.80 -6.30 -1.92
N ARG A 91 -6.90 -6.96 -3.08
CA ARG A 91 -7.08 -8.41 -3.13
C ARG A 91 -5.88 -9.15 -2.53
N ARG A 92 -4.67 -8.72 -2.89
CA ARG A 92 -3.45 -9.34 -2.35
C ARG A 92 -3.39 -9.25 -0.83
N VAL A 93 -3.71 -8.08 -0.28
CA VAL A 93 -3.65 -7.85 1.17
C VAL A 93 -4.74 -8.63 1.90
N THR A 94 -5.96 -8.62 1.39
CA THR A 94 -7.07 -9.33 2.02
C THR A 94 -6.90 -10.84 1.94
N GLU A 95 -6.30 -11.35 0.89
CA GLU A 95 -5.98 -12.78 0.77
C GLU A 95 -4.83 -13.19 1.71
N ALA A 96 -3.89 -12.29 1.95
CA ALA A 96 -2.78 -12.55 2.87
C ALA A 96 -3.25 -12.56 4.34
N TYR A 97 -4.28 -11.81 4.65
CA TYR A 97 -4.80 -11.66 6.02
C TYR A 97 -6.33 -11.86 6.03
N PRO A 98 -6.80 -13.08 5.69
CA PRO A 98 -8.24 -13.30 5.46
C PRO A 98 -9.10 -13.17 6.70
N ASP A 99 -8.52 -13.29 7.89
CA ASP A 99 -9.28 -13.24 9.16
C ASP A 99 -9.38 -11.83 9.74
N LEU A 100 -8.73 -10.84 9.13
CA LEU A 100 -8.77 -9.47 9.64
C LEU A 100 -9.89 -8.67 8.98
N PRO A 101 -10.69 -7.96 9.79
CA PRO A 101 -11.65 -7.02 9.24
C PRO A 101 -10.94 -5.81 8.61
#